data_3d54b2421d631d8ef276ed8d21b500d8
#
_entry.id   3d54b2421d631d8ef276ed8d21b500d8
#
_cell.length_a   1.000
_cell.length_b   1.000
_cell.length_c   1.000
_cell.angle_alpha   90.00
_cell.angle_beta   90.00
_cell.angle_gamma   90.00
#
_symmetry.space_group_name_H-M   'P 1'
#
loop_
_entity.id
_entity.type
_entity.pdbx_description
1 polymer ?
#
loop_
_entity_poly.entity_id
_entity_poly.type
_entity_poly.pdbx_seq_one_letter_code
_entity_poly.pdbx_strand_id
1 'polypeptide(L)'
;MRLYSIAAVFSALAVVAGQALPGRGASGGSGLGRQADLAGIEKIHQQDIAATFSRDPVALTDLWTDDAVRLGVGRTAEVGKQEIQASNQRQTANKNFKVLSYVPETKDLTFLDGGWAVEWRSFTASYVDSPGGESKQTRGTVLVVWKKLPDGSWKCFRGMGSSE
;
A
#
# COMPACT_ATOMS: atom_id res chain seq x y z
N MET A 1 31.42 -8.02 29.77
CA MET A 1 31.30 -6.61 29.36
C MET A 1 31.67 -6.56 27.89
N ARG A 2 30.68 -6.67 26.98
CA ARG A 2 30.89 -6.57 25.54
C ARG A 2 29.94 -5.51 25.01
N LEU A 3 30.52 -4.42 24.52
CA LEU A 3 29.86 -3.29 23.88
C LEU A 3 29.35 -3.74 22.51
N TYR A 4 28.05 -3.65 22.26
CA TYR A 4 27.47 -3.77 20.91
C TYR A 4 27.33 -2.38 20.31
N SER A 5 28.16 -2.13 19.28
CA SER A 5 28.08 -0.95 18.43
C SER A 5 26.75 -0.95 17.65
N ILE A 6 26.01 0.13 17.82
CA ILE A 6 24.83 0.42 16.98
C ILE A 6 25.36 0.99 15.67
N ALA A 7 25.31 0.19 14.61
CA ALA A 7 25.57 0.66 13.26
C ALA A 7 24.30 1.33 12.72
N ALA A 8 24.34 2.65 12.57
CA ALA A 8 23.31 3.39 11.85
C ALA A 8 23.39 3.04 10.36
N VAL A 9 22.36 2.39 9.85
CA VAL A 9 22.23 2.13 8.41
C VAL A 9 21.60 3.37 7.77
N PHE A 10 22.44 4.18 7.13
CA PHE A 10 22.00 5.20 6.19
C PHE A 10 21.50 4.48 4.92
N SER A 11 20.19 4.52 4.68
CA SER A 11 19.62 4.07 3.42
C SER A 11 19.97 5.06 2.32
N ALA A 12 20.88 4.64 1.43
CA ALA A 12 21.16 5.36 0.21
C ALA A 12 19.96 5.26 -0.73
N LEU A 13 19.44 6.41 -1.15
CA LEU A 13 18.44 6.55 -2.19
C LEU A 13 19.05 6.07 -3.51
N ALA A 14 18.77 4.85 -3.94
CA ALA A 14 19.13 4.39 -5.26
C ALA A 14 18.08 4.90 -6.26
N VAL A 15 18.43 5.97 -6.97
CA VAL A 15 17.71 6.38 -8.18
C VAL A 15 18.03 5.35 -9.25
N VAL A 16 17.14 4.41 -9.50
CA VAL A 16 17.22 3.53 -10.64
C VAL A 16 16.66 4.28 -11.84
N ALA A 17 17.55 4.75 -12.71
CA ALA A 17 17.20 5.23 -14.04
C ALA A 17 16.74 4.03 -14.89
N GLY A 18 15.44 3.73 -14.90
CA GLY A 18 14.83 2.73 -15.76
C GLY A 18 14.78 3.23 -17.19
N GLN A 19 15.43 2.52 -18.10
CA GLN A 19 15.33 2.75 -19.54
C GLN A 19 13.91 2.42 -20.00
N ALA A 20 13.21 3.42 -20.55
CA ALA A 20 11.89 3.26 -21.12
C ALA A 20 11.96 2.46 -22.43
N LEU A 21 11.27 1.33 -22.48
CA LEU A 21 10.91 0.66 -23.73
C LEU A 21 9.85 1.51 -24.48
N PRO A 22 9.90 1.64 -25.81
CA PRO A 22 8.92 2.42 -26.55
C PRO A 22 7.60 1.68 -26.65
N GLY A 23 6.68 1.98 -25.75
CA GLY A 23 5.29 1.52 -25.75
C GLY A 23 4.38 2.57 -26.34
N ARG A 24 3.58 2.18 -27.31
CA ARG A 24 2.60 2.93 -28.09
C ARG A 24 1.61 3.74 -27.26
N GLY A 25 1.49 5.04 -27.56
CA GLY A 25 0.25 5.79 -27.49
C GLY A 25 -0.30 6.09 -26.08
N ALA A 26 0.36 7.01 -25.36
CA ALA A 26 -0.30 7.74 -24.28
C ALA A 26 -0.42 9.21 -24.71
N SER A 27 -1.65 9.71 -24.77
CA SER A 27 -1.96 11.11 -24.98
C SER A 27 -1.28 11.96 -23.89
N GLY A 28 -0.57 13.02 -24.34
CA GLY A 28 0.33 13.81 -23.51
C GLY A 28 -0.36 14.62 -22.42
N GLY A 29 -0.43 14.09 -21.22
CA GLY A 29 -0.51 14.92 -20.03
C GLY A 29 0.84 15.66 -19.88
N SER A 30 0.78 16.98 -19.63
CA SER A 30 1.99 17.80 -19.42
C SER A 30 2.86 17.12 -18.34
N GLY A 31 4.18 17.12 -18.51
CA GLY A 31 5.11 16.47 -17.58
C GLY A 31 4.91 16.88 -16.12
N LEU A 32 4.40 18.09 -15.85
CA LEU A 32 4.01 18.59 -14.53
C LEU A 32 2.81 17.84 -13.92
N GLY A 33 1.80 17.49 -14.74
CA GLY A 33 0.65 16.70 -14.27
C GLY A 33 1.06 15.29 -13.84
N ARG A 34 1.92 14.65 -14.62
CA ARG A 34 2.46 13.31 -14.31
C ARG A 34 3.28 13.28 -13.03
N GLN A 35 4.10 14.31 -12.81
CA GLN A 35 4.90 14.42 -11.59
C GLN A 35 4.02 14.61 -10.35
N ALA A 36 2.96 15.43 -10.45
CA ALA A 36 1.98 15.60 -9.37
C ALA A 36 1.24 14.30 -9.06
N ASP A 37 0.90 13.51 -10.08
CA ASP A 37 0.25 12.21 -9.91
C ASP A 37 1.17 11.19 -9.23
N LEU A 38 2.43 11.11 -9.61
CA LEU A 38 3.43 10.28 -8.94
C LEU A 38 3.57 10.66 -7.45
N ALA A 39 3.65 11.96 -7.15
CA ALA A 39 3.73 12.45 -5.76
C ALA A 39 2.45 12.10 -4.97
N GLY A 40 1.28 12.13 -5.61
CA GLY A 40 0.00 11.74 -5.01
C GLY A 40 -0.06 10.25 -4.68
N ILE A 41 0.41 9.38 -5.56
CA ILE A 41 0.54 7.94 -5.31
C ILE A 41 1.55 7.67 -4.20
N GLU A 42 2.73 8.30 -4.23
CA GLU A 42 3.72 8.16 -3.15
C GLU A 42 3.14 8.56 -1.79
N LYS A 43 2.39 9.66 -1.73
CA LYS A 43 1.73 10.09 -0.50
C LYS A 43 0.80 9.02 0.07
N ILE A 44 -0.03 8.37 -0.76
CA ILE A 44 -0.93 7.31 -0.28
C ILE A 44 -0.16 6.05 0.11
N HIS A 45 0.98 5.73 -0.52
CA HIS A 45 1.87 4.66 -0.08
C HIS A 45 2.41 4.91 1.34
N GLN A 46 2.83 6.12 1.64
CA GLN A 46 3.29 6.49 2.99
C GLN A 46 2.15 6.41 4.02
N GLN A 47 0.93 6.79 3.64
CA GLN A 47 -0.25 6.63 4.49
C GLN A 47 -0.58 5.16 4.74
N ASP A 48 -0.49 4.29 3.72
CA ASP A 48 -0.67 2.84 3.85
C ASP A 48 0.34 2.23 4.83
N ILE A 49 1.62 2.58 4.69
CA ILE A 49 2.68 2.11 5.59
C ILE A 49 2.39 2.56 7.03
N ALA A 50 2.09 3.84 7.25
CA ALA A 50 1.80 4.38 8.57
C ALA A 50 0.55 3.75 9.20
N ALA A 51 -0.54 3.57 8.43
CA ALA A 51 -1.77 2.94 8.86
C ALA A 51 -1.57 1.45 9.21
N THR A 52 -0.72 0.75 8.45
CA THR A 52 -0.36 -0.66 8.69
C THR A 52 0.39 -0.79 10.02
N PHE A 53 1.38 0.05 10.30
CA PHE A 53 2.13 0.01 11.56
C PHE A 53 1.28 0.41 12.77
N SER A 54 0.49 1.47 12.65
CA SER A 54 -0.39 1.93 13.74
C SER A 54 -1.56 0.98 13.98
N ARG A 55 -1.94 0.20 12.98
CA ARG A 55 -3.14 -0.65 13.00
C ARG A 55 -4.39 0.15 13.37
N ASP A 56 -4.44 1.41 12.97
CA ASP A 56 -5.61 2.25 13.14
C ASP A 56 -6.67 1.89 12.09
N PRO A 57 -7.84 1.35 12.50
CA PRO A 57 -8.88 0.96 11.55
C PRO A 57 -9.45 2.14 10.76
N VAL A 58 -9.43 3.36 11.31
CA VAL A 58 -9.87 4.57 10.60
C VAL A 58 -8.87 4.93 9.51
N ALA A 59 -7.59 5.02 9.85
CA ALA A 59 -6.53 5.33 8.88
C ALA A 59 -6.48 4.28 7.75
N LEU A 60 -6.60 2.97 8.07
CA LEU A 60 -6.69 1.90 7.08
C LEU A 60 -7.92 2.03 6.16
N THR A 61 -9.03 2.54 6.70
CA THR A 61 -10.27 2.72 5.93
C THR A 61 -10.20 3.97 5.05
N ASP A 62 -9.49 5.00 5.49
CA ASP A 62 -9.36 6.25 4.74
C ASP A 62 -8.50 6.14 3.48
N LEU A 63 -7.79 5.03 3.30
CA LEU A 63 -7.12 4.73 2.04
C LEU A 63 -8.08 4.40 0.89
N TRP A 64 -9.36 4.12 1.17
CA TRP A 64 -10.34 3.62 0.22
C TRP A 64 -11.38 4.67 -0.16
N THR A 65 -11.89 4.56 -1.40
CA THR A 65 -13.06 5.35 -1.84
C THR A 65 -14.35 4.82 -1.19
N ASP A 66 -15.42 5.61 -1.17
CA ASP A 66 -16.70 5.19 -0.58
C ASP A 66 -17.34 4.00 -1.29
N ASP A 67 -17.13 3.92 -2.62
CA ASP A 67 -17.60 2.86 -3.52
C ASP A 67 -16.54 1.76 -3.78
N ALA A 68 -15.52 1.64 -2.93
CA ALA A 68 -14.43 0.70 -3.09
C ALA A 68 -14.88 -0.76 -3.01
N VAL A 69 -14.10 -1.66 -3.64
CA VAL A 69 -14.23 -3.11 -3.44
C VAL A 69 -12.87 -3.69 -3.10
N ARG A 70 -12.81 -4.43 -2.00
CA ARG A 70 -11.64 -5.18 -1.58
C ARG A 70 -11.88 -6.68 -1.72
N LEU A 71 -10.97 -7.34 -2.44
CA LEU A 71 -10.98 -8.76 -2.68
C LEU A 71 -9.81 -9.42 -1.94
N GLY A 72 -10.02 -10.61 -1.42
CA GLY A 72 -8.98 -11.44 -0.84
C GLY A 72 -9.17 -12.89 -1.25
N VAL A 73 -8.08 -13.62 -1.39
CA VAL A 73 -8.16 -15.05 -1.74
C VAL A 73 -8.90 -15.81 -0.63
N GLY A 74 -9.91 -16.59 -1.01
CA GLY A 74 -10.72 -17.38 -0.08
C GLY A 74 -11.62 -16.57 0.87
N ARG A 75 -11.88 -15.30 0.55
CA ARG A 75 -12.75 -14.39 1.32
C ARG A 75 -13.89 -13.85 0.47
N THR A 76 -15.01 -13.54 1.13
CA THR A 76 -16.08 -12.78 0.50
C THR A 76 -15.59 -11.37 0.16
N ALA A 77 -16.00 -10.85 -1.00
CA ALA A 77 -15.73 -9.48 -1.39
C ALA A 77 -16.32 -8.51 -0.36
N GLU A 78 -15.55 -7.49 0.00
CA GLU A 78 -16.00 -6.38 0.83
C GLU A 78 -16.38 -5.22 -0.11
N VAL A 79 -17.65 -4.87 -0.14
CA VAL A 79 -18.23 -3.89 -1.07
C VAL A 79 -18.64 -2.62 -0.32
N GLY A 80 -17.99 -1.53 -0.66
CA GLY A 80 -18.18 -0.23 -0.03
C GLY A 80 -17.30 -0.03 1.20
N LYS A 81 -17.04 1.26 1.48
CA LYS A 81 -16.17 1.68 2.59
C LYS A 81 -16.62 1.17 3.95
N GLN A 82 -17.94 1.02 4.16
CA GLN A 82 -18.49 0.56 5.45
C GLN A 82 -18.12 -0.90 5.75
N GLU A 83 -18.20 -1.80 4.76
CA GLU A 83 -17.78 -3.20 4.95
C GLU A 83 -16.28 -3.31 5.18
N ILE A 84 -15.48 -2.52 4.44
CA ILE A 84 -14.03 -2.42 4.63
C ILE A 84 -13.71 -1.93 6.04
N GLN A 85 -14.43 -0.91 6.54
CA GLN A 85 -14.25 -0.39 7.90
C GLN A 85 -14.56 -1.46 8.96
N ALA A 86 -15.69 -2.13 8.85
CA ALA A 86 -16.06 -3.21 9.77
C ALA A 86 -15.01 -4.33 9.78
N SER A 87 -14.47 -4.67 8.62
CA SER A 87 -13.39 -5.65 8.50
C SER A 87 -12.08 -5.16 9.13
N ASN A 88 -11.68 -3.91 8.89
CA ASN A 88 -10.49 -3.32 9.50
C ASN A 88 -10.61 -3.30 11.04
N GLN A 89 -11.78 -2.95 11.58
CA GLN A 89 -12.05 -3.00 13.03
C GLN A 89 -11.86 -4.41 13.59
N ARG A 90 -12.38 -5.44 12.92
CA ARG A 90 -12.20 -6.84 13.35
C ARG A 90 -10.73 -7.26 13.29
N GLN A 91 -10.02 -6.92 12.20
CA GLN A 91 -8.61 -7.29 12.02
C GLN A 91 -7.69 -6.58 13.01
N THR A 92 -8.03 -5.37 13.45
CA THR A 92 -7.23 -4.60 14.42
C THR A 92 -7.65 -4.80 15.86
N ALA A 93 -8.68 -5.62 16.13
CA ALA A 93 -9.19 -5.88 17.47
C ALA A 93 -8.17 -6.56 18.40
N ASN A 94 -7.32 -7.46 17.87
CA ASN A 94 -6.26 -8.06 18.65
C ASN A 94 -5.16 -7.04 18.97
N LYS A 95 -5.14 -6.54 20.21
CA LYS A 95 -4.16 -5.55 20.70
C LYS A 95 -2.76 -6.13 20.92
N ASN A 96 -2.63 -7.45 20.97
CA ASN A 96 -1.34 -8.13 21.10
C ASN A 96 -0.61 -8.30 19.76
N PHE A 97 -1.35 -8.15 18.66
CA PHE A 97 -0.76 -8.19 17.33
C PHE A 97 0.06 -6.93 17.09
N LYS A 98 1.32 -7.08 16.73
CA LYS A 98 2.22 -5.97 16.37
C LYS A 98 2.89 -6.25 15.03
N VAL A 99 2.84 -5.28 14.14
CA VAL A 99 3.64 -5.28 12.91
C VAL A 99 5.05 -4.85 13.29
N LEU A 100 6.04 -5.69 12.97
CA LEU A 100 7.46 -5.44 13.24
C LEU A 100 8.15 -4.84 12.01
N SER A 101 7.76 -5.30 10.82
CA SER A 101 8.21 -4.74 9.54
C SER A 101 7.09 -4.84 8.52
N TYR A 102 7.04 -3.88 7.60
CA TYR A 102 6.19 -3.89 6.42
C TYR A 102 6.92 -3.16 5.30
N VAL A 103 7.28 -3.91 4.26
CA VAL A 103 8.08 -3.41 3.13
C VAL A 103 7.32 -3.69 1.84
N PRO A 104 6.45 -2.76 1.41
CA PRO A 104 5.84 -2.81 0.09
C PRO A 104 6.84 -2.39 -0.98
N GLU A 105 6.71 -2.98 -2.17
CA GLU A 105 7.53 -2.68 -3.33
C GLU A 105 6.65 -2.62 -4.57
N THR A 106 6.60 -1.46 -5.22
CA THR A 106 5.92 -1.29 -6.51
C THR A 106 6.69 -2.04 -7.59
N LYS A 107 6.02 -2.94 -8.29
CA LYS A 107 6.55 -3.71 -9.40
C LYS A 107 6.20 -3.09 -10.74
N ASP A 108 4.99 -2.54 -10.84
CA ASP A 108 4.51 -1.79 -12.00
C ASP A 108 3.48 -0.75 -11.55
N LEU A 109 3.51 0.42 -12.16
CA LEU A 109 2.54 1.50 -11.96
C LEU A 109 2.23 2.15 -13.31
N THR A 110 1.04 1.92 -13.80
CA THR A 110 0.55 2.48 -15.06
C THR A 110 -0.57 3.48 -14.80
N PHE A 111 -0.38 4.73 -15.23
CA PHE A 111 -1.44 5.74 -15.21
C PHE A 111 -2.29 5.63 -16.46
N LEU A 112 -3.59 5.74 -16.27
CA LEU A 112 -4.61 5.74 -17.31
C LEU A 112 -5.25 7.14 -17.42
N ASP A 113 -5.96 7.39 -18.52
CA ASP A 113 -6.70 8.63 -18.69
C ASP A 113 -7.83 8.78 -17.66
N GLY A 114 -8.25 10.02 -17.42
CA GLY A 114 -9.39 10.30 -16.53
C GLY A 114 -9.10 10.15 -15.03
N GLY A 115 -7.82 10.22 -14.60
CA GLY A 115 -7.48 10.18 -13.19
C GLY A 115 -7.51 8.76 -12.59
N TRP A 116 -7.10 7.78 -13.35
CA TRP A 116 -6.96 6.40 -12.91
C TRP A 116 -5.51 5.94 -12.98
N ALA A 117 -5.15 4.98 -12.11
CA ALA A 117 -3.90 4.26 -12.23
C ALA A 117 -4.09 2.81 -11.79
N VAL A 118 -3.29 1.92 -12.36
CA VAL A 118 -3.22 0.52 -11.96
C VAL A 118 -1.82 0.24 -11.46
N GLU A 119 -1.73 -0.39 -10.31
CA GLU A 119 -0.47 -0.76 -9.69
C GLU A 119 -0.46 -2.22 -9.31
N TRP A 120 0.67 -2.87 -9.58
CA TRP A 120 1.01 -4.17 -9.01
C TRP A 120 2.17 -4.00 -8.04
N ARG A 121 1.98 -4.50 -6.80
CA ARG A 121 2.95 -4.43 -5.69
C ARG A 121 3.21 -5.81 -5.13
N SER A 122 4.42 -6.05 -4.66
CA SER A 122 4.71 -7.12 -3.69
C SER A 122 4.90 -6.51 -2.30
N PHE A 123 4.82 -7.32 -1.27
CA PHE A 123 5.21 -6.92 0.08
C PHE A 123 5.83 -8.07 0.85
N THR A 124 6.69 -7.73 1.80
CA THR A 124 7.10 -8.61 2.89
C THR A 124 6.76 -7.95 4.22
N ALA A 125 6.33 -8.73 5.18
CA ALA A 125 6.02 -8.23 6.51
C ALA A 125 6.45 -9.24 7.57
N SER A 126 6.74 -8.72 8.77
CA SER A 126 6.92 -9.55 9.96
C SER A 126 6.04 -9.01 11.08
N TYR A 127 5.55 -9.91 11.93
CA TYR A 127 4.63 -9.58 13.00
C TYR A 127 4.72 -10.57 14.16
N VAL A 128 4.23 -10.16 15.33
CA VAL A 128 3.90 -11.03 16.45
C VAL A 128 2.40 -10.92 16.73
N ASP A 129 1.74 -11.99 17.13
CA ASP A 129 0.30 -12.04 17.39
C ASP A 129 -0.07 -12.29 18.85
N SER A 130 0.95 -12.48 19.70
CA SER A 130 0.82 -12.68 21.15
C SER A 130 1.99 -12.04 21.90
N PRO A 131 1.83 -11.64 23.17
CA PRO A 131 2.92 -11.12 23.98
C PRO A 131 4.03 -12.18 24.15
N GLY A 132 5.27 -11.81 23.81
CA GLY A 132 6.42 -12.74 23.89
C GLY A 132 6.40 -13.86 22.85
N GLY A 133 5.47 -13.84 21.89
CA GLY A 133 5.39 -14.79 20.80
C GLY A 133 6.55 -14.66 19.80
N GLU A 134 6.80 -15.71 19.06
CA GLU A 134 7.79 -15.71 17.98
C GLU A 134 7.36 -14.78 16.84
N SER A 135 8.35 -14.18 16.19
CA SER A 135 8.13 -13.39 14.98
C SER A 135 7.73 -14.30 13.82
N LYS A 136 6.60 -13.98 13.18
CA LYS A 136 6.11 -14.62 11.98
C LYS A 136 6.40 -13.74 10.77
N GLN A 137 6.62 -14.37 9.64
CA GLN A 137 6.82 -13.67 8.37
C GLN A 137 5.70 -14.00 7.40
N THR A 138 5.36 -13.05 6.57
CA THR A 138 4.43 -13.22 5.44
C THR A 138 4.92 -12.41 4.25
N ARG A 139 4.58 -12.85 3.08
CA ARG A 139 4.80 -12.14 1.82
C ARG A 139 3.55 -12.23 0.98
N GLY A 140 3.39 -11.31 0.07
CA GLY A 140 2.22 -11.35 -0.80
C GLY A 140 2.33 -10.38 -1.95
N THR A 141 1.26 -10.36 -2.72
CA THR A 141 1.09 -9.46 -3.87
C THR A 141 -0.25 -8.76 -3.78
N VAL A 142 -0.30 -7.53 -4.29
CA VAL A 142 -1.50 -6.70 -4.32
C VAL A 142 -1.61 -6.07 -5.70
N LEU A 143 -2.78 -6.17 -6.30
CA LEU A 143 -3.21 -5.39 -7.46
C LEU A 143 -4.16 -4.31 -6.98
N VAL A 144 -3.87 -3.06 -7.34
CA VAL A 144 -4.66 -1.89 -6.94
C VAL A 144 -5.08 -1.08 -8.16
N VAL A 145 -6.33 -0.69 -8.18
CA VAL A 145 -6.83 0.36 -9.08
C VAL A 145 -7.01 1.61 -8.23
N TRP A 146 -6.22 2.62 -8.54
CA TRP A 146 -6.26 3.93 -7.90
C TRP A 146 -7.20 4.87 -8.61
N LYS A 147 -7.91 5.72 -7.87
CA LYS A 147 -8.79 6.77 -8.37
C LYS A 147 -8.35 8.12 -7.81
N LYS A 148 -8.11 9.07 -8.70
CA LYS A 148 -7.86 10.47 -8.33
C LYS A 148 -9.19 11.14 -8.04
N LEU A 149 -9.29 11.76 -6.88
CA LEU A 149 -10.48 12.50 -6.45
C LEU A 149 -10.44 13.94 -6.96
N PRO A 150 -11.58 14.67 -6.93
CA PRO A 150 -11.64 16.06 -7.39
C PRO A 150 -10.70 17.02 -6.65
N ASP A 151 -10.34 16.71 -5.41
CA ASP A 151 -9.37 17.45 -4.59
C ASP A 151 -7.91 17.14 -4.95
N GLY A 152 -7.68 16.27 -5.93
CA GLY A 152 -6.36 15.84 -6.38
C GLY A 152 -5.75 14.70 -5.56
N SER A 153 -6.38 14.26 -4.47
CA SER A 153 -5.92 13.09 -3.69
C SER A 153 -6.19 11.78 -4.43
N TRP A 154 -5.37 10.76 -4.14
CA TRP A 154 -5.56 9.41 -4.67
C TRP A 154 -6.13 8.50 -3.60
N LYS A 155 -7.03 7.58 -3.99
CA LYS A 155 -7.63 6.57 -3.12
C LYS A 155 -7.69 5.22 -3.84
N CYS A 156 -7.65 4.14 -3.06
CA CYS A 156 -7.87 2.80 -3.58
C CYS A 156 -9.37 2.62 -3.95
N PHE A 157 -9.62 2.33 -5.22
CA PHE A 157 -10.97 2.07 -5.73
C PHE A 157 -11.28 0.57 -5.79
N ARG A 158 -10.29 -0.22 -6.21
CA ARG A 158 -10.35 -1.67 -6.23
C ARG A 158 -9.02 -2.22 -5.73
N GLY A 159 -9.07 -3.20 -4.88
CA GLY A 159 -7.87 -3.87 -4.42
C GLY A 159 -8.07 -5.37 -4.33
N MET A 160 -7.08 -6.12 -4.80
CA MET A 160 -7.03 -7.57 -4.65
C MET A 160 -5.67 -7.98 -4.11
N GLY A 161 -5.67 -8.71 -3.01
CA GLY A 161 -4.43 -9.16 -2.36
C GLY A 161 -4.42 -10.66 -2.08
N SER A 162 -3.23 -11.24 -2.18
CA SER A 162 -2.94 -12.59 -1.69
C SER A 162 -1.69 -12.55 -0.80
N SER A 163 -1.64 -13.41 0.21
CA SER A 163 -0.48 -13.59 1.08
C SER A 163 -0.26 -15.07 1.40
N GLU A 164 1.00 -15.43 1.59
CA GLU A 164 1.49 -16.74 2.00
C GLU A 164 2.15 -16.67 3.38
#